data_81c8965dd68e00971c296a6e482928c1
#
_entry.id   81c8965dd68e00971c296a6e482928c1
#
_cell.length_a   1.000
_cell.length_b   1.000
_cell.length_c   1.000
_cell.angle_alpha   90.00
_cell.angle_beta   90.00
_cell.angle_gamma   90.00
#
_symmetry.space_group_name_H-M   'P 1'
#
loop_
_entity.id
_entity.type
_entity.pdbx_description
1 polymer ?
#
loop_
_entity_poly.entity_id
_entity_poly.type
_entity_poly.pdbx_seq_one_letter_code
_entity_poly.pdbx_strand_id
1 'polypeptide(L)'
;MKQIQFYGNKNIISEKVKARRIELNLSQADVAAKLQTMNVNIDQQMISKIEKNKRQVTDFEVACLCKCLNIQPNDLLSSIDF
;
A
#
# COMPACT_ATOMS: atom_id res chain seq x y z
N MET A 1 -22.67 -7.59 2.35
CA MET A 1 -22.15 -7.05 2.77
C MET A 1 -21.99 -6.00 2.58
N LYS A 2 -21.92 -5.43 2.54
CA LYS A 2 -21.80 -4.47 2.45
C LYS A 2 -20.81 -3.86 3.00
N GLN A 3 -20.00 -4.36 3.53
CA GLN A 3 -19.00 -3.75 4.16
C GLN A 3 -17.92 -3.46 3.25
N ILE A 4 -17.36 -2.28 3.27
CA ILE A 4 -16.14 -1.94 2.57
C ILE A 4 -14.95 -1.94 3.50
N GLN A 5 -15.17 -2.18 4.77
CA GLN A 5 -14.09 -2.34 5.75
C GLN A 5 -14.00 -3.79 6.14
N PHE A 6 -12.77 -4.29 6.30
CA PHE A 6 -12.53 -5.65 6.72
C PHE A 6 -12.11 -5.63 8.18
N TYR A 7 -13.00 -6.03 9.08
CA TYR A 7 -12.77 -5.99 10.53
C TYR A 7 -12.29 -4.61 10.99
N GLY A 8 -12.94 -3.56 10.48
CA GLY A 8 -12.56 -2.19 10.82
C GLY A 8 -11.39 -1.65 10.03
N ASN A 9 -10.75 -2.45 9.19
CA ASN A 9 -9.62 -2.02 8.38
C ASN A 9 -10.10 -1.57 7.01
N LYS A 10 -9.57 -0.47 6.53
CA LYS A 10 -9.82 -0.01 5.16
C LYS A 10 -8.85 -0.63 4.16
N ASN A 11 -7.73 -1.12 4.65
CA ASN A 11 -6.84 -1.96 3.88
C ASN A 11 -6.13 -2.91 4.85
N ILE A 12 -5.46 -3.92 4.32
CA ILE A 12 -4.76 -4.90 5.16
C ILE A 12 -3.25 -4.83 4.96
N ILE A 13 -2.77 -3.80 4.27
CA ILE A 13 -1.36 -3.70 3.88
C ILE A 13 -0.64 -2.54 4.56
N SER A 14 -1.35 -1.77 5.40
CA SER A 14 -0.82 -0.52 5.95
C SER A 14 0.55 -0.66 6.61
N GLU A 15 0.68 -1.63 7.51
CA GLU A 15 1.92 -1.83 8.26
C GLU A 15 3.03 -2.35 7.37
N LYS A 16 2.69 -3.24 6.42
CA LYS A 16 3.68 -3.83 5.52
C LYS A 16 4.21 -2.78 4.55
N VAL A 17 3.35 -1.92 4.04
CA VAL A 17 3.77 -0.83 3.15
C VAL A 17 4.75 0.07 3.87
N LYS A 18 4.41 0.49 5.09
CA LYS A 18 5.26 1.39 5.85
C LYS A 18 6.60 0.72 6.19
N ALA A 19 6.56 -0.51 6.69
CA ALA A 19 7.76 -1.23 7.09
C ALA A 19 8.71 -1.42 5.90
N ARG A 20 8.18 -1.84 4.76
CA ARG A 20 9.01 -2.08 3.58
C ARG A 20 9.59 -0.79 3.03
N ARG A 21 8.78 0.27 3.02
CA ARG A 21 9.26 1.59 2.59
C ARG A 21 10.46 2.03 3.43
N ILE A 22 10.35 1.88 4.74
CA ILE A 22 11.42 2.26 5.66
C ILE A 22 12.66 1.40 5.44
N GLU A 23 12.49 0.08 5.25
CA GLU A 23 13.61 -0.81 4.94
C GLU A 23 14.38 -0.35 3.71
N LEU A 24 13.68 0.19 2.72
CA LEU A 24 14.28 0.64 1.48
C LEU A 24 14.79 2.07 1.56
N ASN A 25 14.67 2.71 2.72
CA ASN A 25 15.05 4.11 2.92
C ASN A 25 14.33 5.06 1.95
N LEU A 26 13.06 4.78 1.68
CA LEU A 26 12.25 5.63 0.81
C LEU A 26 11.34 6.49 1.66
N SER A 27 11.15 7.74 1.24
CA SER A 27 10.13 8.59 1.83
C SER A 27 8.77 8.25 1.23
N GLN A 28 7.70 8.76 1.84
CA GLN A 28 6.37 8.63 1.25
C GLN A 28 6.31 9.32 -0.11
N ALA A 29 6.99 10.45 -0.24
CA ALA A 29 7.06 11.16 -1.52
C ALA A 29 7.79 10.34 -2.58
N ASP A 30 8.83 9.60 -2.19
CA ASP A 30 9.57 8.74 -3.12
C ASP A 30 8.66 7.65 -3.67
N VAL A 31 7.86 7.02 -2.81
CA VAL A 31 6.94 5.96 -3.24
C VAL A 31 5.88 6.54 -4.17
N ALA A 32 5.33 7.70 -3.83
CA ALA A 32 4.35 8.36 -4.68
C ALA A 32 4.94 8.66 -6.06
N ALA A 33 6.18 9.16 -6.11
CA ALA A 33 6.84 9.45 -7.38
C ALA A 33 7.00 8.20 -8.23
N LYS A 34 7.39 7.08 -7.60
CA LYS A 34 7.51 5.80 -8.32
C LYS A 34 6.18 5.35 -8.90
N LEU A 35 5.12 5.47 -8.13
CA LEU A 35 3.78 5.08 -8.59
C LEU A 35 3.33 5.95 -9.76
N GLN A 36 3.64 7.23 -9.71
CA GLN A 36 3.27 8.14 -10.80
C GLN A 36 3.96 7.78 -12.11
N THR A 37 5.18 7.25 -12.05
CA THR A 37 5.84 6.76 -13.27
C THR A 37 5.13 5.54 -13.86
N MET A 38 4.30 4.87 -13.09
CA MET A 38 3.49 3.75 -13.56
C MET A 38 2.07 4.16 -13.92
N ASN A 39 1.82 5.46 -14.02
CA ASN A 39 0.49 6.02 -14.30
C ASN A 39 -0.53 5.72 -13.21
N VAL A 40 -0.06 5.53 -11.98
CA VAL A 40 -0.94 5.36 -10.82
C VAL A 40 -0.99 6.70 -10.11
N ASN A 41 -2.18 7.30 -10.06
CA ASN A 41 -2.34 8.65 -9.54
C ASN A 41 -2.50 8.63 -8.03
N ILE A 42 -1.38 8.40 -7.34
CA ILE A 42 -1.31 8.39 -5.88
C ILE A 42 -0.26 9.40 -5.46
N ASP A 43 -0.64 10.35 -4.62
CA ASP A 43 0.28 11.36 -4.09
C ASP A 43 0.76 10.96 -2.69
N GLN A 44 1.62 11.79 -2.10
CA GLN A 44 2.20 11.52 -0.79
C GLN A 44 1.13 11.41 0.29
N GLN A 45 0.09 12.25 0.24
CA GLN A 45 -0.96 12.21 1.26
C GLN A 45 -1.75 10.91 1.18
N MET A 46 -1.96 10.41 -0.02
CA MET A 46 -2.63 9.13 -0.22
C MET A 46 -1.79 7.98 0.34
N ILE A 47 -0.47 8.02 0.14
CA ILE A 47 0.43 7.02 0.74
C ILE A 47 0.32 7.09 2.26
N SER A 48 0.31 8.30 2.83
CA SER A 48 0.17 8.47 4.27
C SER A 48 -1.13 7.83 4.77
N LYS A 49 -2.23 8.03 4.04
CA LYS A 49 -3.52 7.46 4.43
C LYS A 49 -3.52 5.94 4.33
N ILE A 50 -2.84 5.38 3.34
CA ILE A 50 -2.69 3.92 3.23
C ILE A 50 -1.97 3.39 4.46
N GLU A 51 -0.86 4.01 4.83
CA GLU A 51 -0.04 3.56 5.96
C GLU A 51 -0.75 3.73 7.30
N LYS A 52 -1.71 4.65 7.38
CA LYS A 52 -2.50 4.86 8.59
C LYS A 52 -3.80 4.05 8.59
N ASN A 53 -3.98 3.20 7.60
CA ASN A 53 -5.20 2.38 7.47
C ASN A 53 -6.46 3.24 7.34
N LYS A 54 -6.35 4.33 6.60
CA LYS A 54 -7.45 5.27 6.42
C LYS A 54 -7.95 5.36 4.98
N ARG A 55 -7.42 4.52 4.08
CA ARG A 55 -7.76 4.55 2.67
C ARG A 55 -7.82 3.12 2.14
N GLN A 56 -8.82 2.85 1.32
CA GLN A 56 -8.86 1.59 0.58
C GLN A 56 -7.81 1.59 -0.52
N VAL A 57 -7.37 0.41 -0.91
CA VAL A 57 -6.35 0.24 -1.94
C VAL A 57 -6.93 -0.72 -2.98
N THR A 58 -6.91 -0.29 -4.23
CA THR A 58 -7.43 -1.12 -5.33
C THR A 58 -6.43 -2.21 -5.71
N ASP A 59 -6.91 -3.19 -6.47
CA ASP A 59 -6.06 -4.31 -6.86
C ASP A 59 -4.85 -3.86 -7.69
N PHE A 60 -5.04 -2.95 -8.64
CA PHE A 60 -3.90 -2.48 -9.44
C PHE A 60 -2.95 -1.63 -8.61
N GLU A 61 -3.46 -0.91 -7.61
CA GLU A 61 -2.60 -0.16 -6.70
C GLU A 61 -1.73 -1.12 -5.88
N VAL A 62 -2.31 -2.22 -5.41
CA VAL A 62 -1.55 -3.25 -4.68
C VAL A 62 -0.44 -3.80 -5.57
N ALA A 63 -0.78 -4.14 -6.81
CA ALA A 63 0.21 -4.69 -7.75
C ALA A 63 1.36 -3.71 -7.98
N CYS A 64 1.05 -2.44 -8.16
CA CYS A 64 2.06 -1.42 -8.40
C CYS A 64 2.89 -1.13 -7.16
N LEU A 65 2.27 -1.16 -5.97
CA LEU A 65 3.02 -1.05 -4.72
C LEU A 65 4.01 -2.20 -4.56
N CYS A 66 3.62 -3.41 -4.94
CA CYS A 66 4.53 -4.55 -4.89
C CYS A 66 5.76 -4.29 -5.75
N LYS A 67 5.57 -3.72 -6.93
CA LYS A 67 6.69 -3.39 -7.82
C LYS A 67 7.56 -2.28 -7.25
N CYS A 68 6.93 -1.22 -6.77
CA CYS A 68 7.66 -0.07 -6.20
C CYS A 68 8.50 -0.48 -5.00
N LEU A 69 7.95 -1.33 -4.16
CA LEU A 69 8.58 -1.72 -2.91
C LEU A 69 9.37 -3.01 -3.03
N ASN A 70 9.40 -3.60 -4.21
CA ASN A 70 10.12 -4.85 -4.48
C ASN A 70 9.74 -5.92 -3.44
N ILE A 71 8.44 -6.12 -3.27
CA ILE A 71 7.91 -7.08 -2.32
C ILE A 71 6.91 -7.97 -3.04
N GLN A 72 6.89 -9.24 -2.68
CA GLN A 72 5.96 -10.18 -3.30
C GLN A 72 4.55 -9.95 -2.78
N PRO A 73 3.52 -10.15 -3.61
CA PRO A 73 2.14 -9.99 -3.14
C PRO A 73 1.83 -10.87 -1.94
N ASN A 74 2.38 -12.08 -1.88
CA ASN A 74 2.16 -12.96 -0.74
C ASN A 74 2.64 -12.33 0.56
N ASP A 75 3.78 -11.64 0.50
CA ASP A 75 4.33 -10.99 1.69
C ASP A 75 3.53 -9.75 2.05
N LEU A 76 3.13 -8.97 1.05
CA LEU A 76 2.36 -7.75 1.30
C LEU A 76 0.99 -8.07 1.89
N LEU A 77 0.36 -9.16 1.45
CA LEU A 77 -0.97 -9.55 1.89
C LEU A 77 -0.96 -10.54 3.05
N SER A 78 0.17 -10.73 3.70
CA SER A 78 0.36 -11.81 4.68
C SER A 78 -0.34 -11.58 6.02
N SER A 79 -1.01 -10.43 6.20
CA SER A 79 -1.80 -10.24 7.41
C SER A 79 -3.06 -11.10 7.42
N ILE A 80 -3.39 -11.74 6.32
CA ILE A 80 -4.47 -12.72 6.23
C ILE A 80 -3.84 -14.08 5.94
N ASP A 81 -4.28 -15.07 6.68
CA ASP A 81 -3.81 -16.42 6.50
C ASP A 81 -4.65 -17.12 5.43
N PHE A 82 -4.02 -17.43 4.32
CA PHE A 82 -4.66 -18.13 3.25
C PHE A 82 -4.46 -19.62 3.41
#